data_b6592b0b227abb544ec8e2c6730d2e64
#
_entry.id   b6592b0b227abb544ec8e2c6730d2e64
#
_cell.length_a   1.000
_cell.length_b   1.000
_cell.length_c   1.000
_cell.angle_alpha   90.00
_cell.angle_beta   90.00
_cell.angle_gamma   90.00
#
_symmetry.space_group_name_H-M   'P 1'
#
loop_
_entity.id
_entity.type
_entity.pdbx_description
1 polymer ?
#
loop_
_entity_poly.entity_id
_entity_poly.type
_entity_poly.pdbx_seq_one_letter_code
_entity_poly.pdbx_strand_id
1 'polypeptide(L)'
;GIAKAEKKASRVAAEGLCSYVIDGNDCVLFELNSETDFVAKNDKFLALLDKVGQIISASDATNTEEALNITVEGKTLENIILEDSAVIGEKVSLRRVQRITKENSQIFGAYKHMGGRIVVVAILDNADEVVAKDIAMHIAANQPTYVSQADISDEKLASERQIILTEALNENAKAAKPKPENIIENNIVPGRLQKYLKEICLLDQPFVKNPDETVSVY
;
A
#
# COMPACT_ATOMS: atom_id res chain seq x y z
N GLY A 1 4.14 -4.57 -33.18
CA GLY A 1 4.79 -4.23 -31.98
C GLY A 1 4.25 -2.99 -31.30
N ILE A 2 5.06 -1.96 -31.17
CA ILE A 2 4.75 -0.71 -30.43
C ILE A 2 3.47 -0.05 -30.96
N ALA A 3 3.24 -0.01 -32.26
CA ALA A 3 2.03 0.58 -32.86
C ALA A 3 0.73 -0.08 -32.37
N LYS A 4 0.73 -1.38 -32.07
CA LYS A 4 -0.44 -2.05 -31.48
C LYS A 4 -0.64 -1.69 -30.01
N ALA A 5 0.46 -1.50 -29.28
CA ALA A 5 0.41 -1.07 -27.88
C ALA A 5 -0.07 0.39 -27.76
N GLU A 6 0.36 1.27 -28.65
CA GLU A 6 -0.10 2.65 -28.71
C GLU A 6 -1.60 2.77 -28.99
N LYS A 7 -2.14 1.92 -29.86
CA LYS A 7 -3.60 1.83 -30.10
C LYS A 7 -4.40 1.42 -28.86
N LYS A 8 -3.77 0.74 -27.90
CA LYS A 8 -4.38 0.31 -26.66
C LYS A 8 -4.17 1.30 -25.51
N ALA A 9 -3.44 2.38 -25.73
CA ALA A 9 -3.06 3.33 -24.68
C ALA A 9 -4.26 3.97 -23.95
N SER A 10 -5.39 4.10 -24.62
CA SER A 10 -6.63 4.62 -24.04
C SER A 10 -7.45 3.61 -23.22
N ARG A 11 -7.07 2.32 -23.26
CA ARG A 11 -7.78 1.28 -22.49
C ARG A 11 -7.50 1.41 -21.00
N VAL A 12 -8.47 0.98 -20.19
CA VAL A 12 -8.31 0.96 -18.72
C VAL A 12 -7.55 -0.28 -18.32
N ALA A 13 -6.41 -0.10 -17.62
CA ALA A 13 -5.62 -1.16 -17.01
C ALA A 13 -5.69 -1.00 -15.49
N ALA A 14 -6.71 -1.62 -14.87
CA ALA A 14 -7.00 -1.52 -13.44
C ALA A 14 -6.68 -2.80 -12.66
N GLU A 15 -6.36 -3.87 -13.35
CA GLU A 15 -5.87 -5.12 -12.77
C GLU A 15 -4.34 -5.13 -12.79
N GLY A 16 -3.73 -6.20 -12.32
CA GLY A 16 -2.28 -6.34 -12.31
C GLY A 16 -1.76 -6.75 -10.95
N LEU A 17 -0.46 -6.52 -10.73
CA LEU A 17 0.22 -6.92 -9.50
C LEU A 17 1.18 -5.82 -9.02
N CYS A 18 1.36 -5.80 -7.71
CA CYS A 18 2.46 -5.12 -7.05
C CYS A 18 3.64 -6.08 -6.87
N SER A 19 4.83 -5.52 -6.78
CA SER A 19 6.03 -6.27 -6.42
C SER A 19 7.04 -5.37 -5.69
N TYR A 20 8.08 -5.98 -5.17
CA TYR A 20 9.20 -5.28 -4.56
C TYR A 20 10.51 -5.97 -4.89
N VAL A 21 11.59 -5.22 -4.85
CA VAL A 21 12.97 -5.73 -4.92
C VAL A 21 13.78 -5.10 -3.81
N ILE A 22 14.38 -5.94 -2.99
CA ILE A 22 15.28 -5.53 -1.91
C ILE A 22 16.71 -5.76 -2.37
N ASP A 23 17.52 -4.70 -2.32
CA ASP A 23 18.95 -4.74 -2.59
C ASP A 23 19.69 -3.97 -1.48
N GLY A 24 20.29 -4.71 -0.55
CA GLY A 24 20.95 -4.12 0.60
C GLY A 24 19.99 -3.30 1.47
N ASN A 25 20.28 -2.01 1.60
CA ASN A 25 19.46 -1.08 2.38
C ASN A 25 18.33 -0.44 1.58
N ASP A 26 18.26 -0.69 0.27
CA ASP A 26 17.23 -0.15 -0.61
C ASP A 26 16.13 -1.18 -0.90
N CYS A 27 14.91 -0.68 -1.02
CA CYS A 27 13.79 -1.45 -1.51
C CYS A 27 12.98 -0.59 -2.49
N VAL A 28 12.70 -1.14 -3.68
CA VAL A 28 11.75 -0.56 -4.62
C VAL A 28 10.45 -1.32 -4.52
N LEU A 29 9.33 -0.58 -4.39
CA LEU A 29 7.98 -1.11 -4.52
C LEU A 29 7.39 -0.50 -5.79
N PHE A 30 6.64 -1.31 -6.54
CA PHE A 30 6.01 -0.82 -7.76
C PHE A 30 4.75 -1.62 -8.09
N GLU A 31 3.92 -1.03 -8.93
CA GLU A 31 2.68 -1.63 -9.43
C GLU A 31 2.68 -1.62 -10.94
N LEU A 32 2.53 -2.81 -11.52
CA LEU A 32 2.39 -3.03 -12.95
C LEU A 32 0.96 -3.47 -13.23
N ASN A 33 0.22 -2.68 -14.01
CA ASN A 33 -1.18 -2.94 -14.30
C ASN A 33 -1.37 -3.61 -15.66
N SER A 34 -2.42 -4.42 -15.73
CA SER A 34 -2.96 -5.06 -16.94
C SER A 34 -4.46 -4.77 -17.04
N GLU A 35 -5.08 -5.12 -18.18
CA GLU A 35 -6.52 -4.93 -18.35
C GLU A 35 -7.32 -5.98 -17.57
N THR A 36 -6.86 -7.24 -17.55
CA THR A 36 -7.55 -8.36 -16.90
C THR A 36 -6.68 -9.03 -15.84
N ASP A 37 -7.33 -9.69 -14.89
CA ASP A 37 -6.68 -10.52 -13.89
C ASP A 37 -6.13 -11.84 -14.49
N PHE A 38 -6.64 -12.27 -15.64
CA PHE A 38 -6.09 -13.41 -16.37
C PHE A 38 -4.66 -13.15 -16.82
N VAL A 39 -4.41 -11.97 -17.40
CA VAL A 39 -3.05 -11.56 -17.82
C VAL A 39 -2.13 -11.40 -16.62
N ALA A 40 -2.62 -10.90 -15.50
CA ALA A 40 -1.85 -10.80 -14.27
C ALA A 40 -1.31 -12.14 -13.74
N LYS A 41 -1.88 -13.26 -14.18
CA LYS A 41 -1.44 -14.62 -13.85
C LYS A 41 -0.61 -15.27 -14.97
N ASN A 42 -0.44 -14.60 -16.09
CA ASN A 42 0.27 -15.11 -17.26
C ASN A 42 1.78 -15.04 -17.03
N ASP A 43 2.50 -16.10 -17.46
CA ASP A 43 3.95 -16.19 -17.29
C ASP A 43 4.72 -15.03 -17.95
N LYS A 44 4.25 -14.54 -19.09
CA LYS A 44 4.87 -13.39 -19.77
C LYS A 44 4.71 -12.11 -18.96
N PHE A 45 3.56 -11.90 -18.34
CA PHE A 45 3.33 -10.75 -17.44
C PHE A 45 4.20 -10.85 -16.18
N LEU A 46 4.27 -12.03 -15.57
CA LEU A 46 5.10 -12.27 -14.39
C LEU A 46 6.59 -12.08 -14.69
N ALA A 47 7.05 -12.51 -15.86
CA ALA A 47 8.42 -12.28 -16.31
C ALA A 47 8.70 -10.79 -16.52
N LEU A 48 7.76 -10.03 -17.07
CA LEU A 48 7.87 -8.58 -17.22
C LEU A 48 7.89 -7.89 -15.86
N LEU A 49 7.05 -8.33 -14.92
CA LEU A 49 7.03 -7.81 -13.55
C LEU A 49 8.41 -7.93 -12.90
N ASP A 50 9.05 -9.09 -12.99
CA ASP A 50 10.39 -9.32 -12.46
C ASP A 50 11.44 -8.47 -13.17
N LYS A 51 11.39 -8.39 -14.49
CA LYS A 51 12.29 -7.59 -15.30
C LYS A 51 12.21 -6.10 -14.96
N VAL A 52 11.01 -5.56 -14.86
CA VAL A 52 10.76 -4.17 -14.44
C VAL A 52 11.34 -3.91 -13.06
N GLY A 53 11.10 -4.79 -12.10
CA GLY A 53 11.65 -4.69 -10.75
C GLY A 53 13.17 -4.64 -10.73
N GLN A 54 13.83 -5.51 -11.47
CA GLN A 54 15.30 -5.54 -11.55
C GLN A 54 15.87 -4.28 -12.20
N ILE A 55 15.24 -3.78 -13.25
CA ILE A 55 15.66 -2.54 -13.92
C ILE A 55 15.55 -1.35 -12.98
N ILE A 56 14.42 -1.20 -12.29
CA ILE A 56 14.22 -0.09 -11.36
C ILE A 56 15.19 -0.20 -10.18
N SER A 57 15.36 -1.40 -9.62
CA SER A 57 16.26 -1.64 -8.49
C SER A 57 17.70 -1.27 -8.80
N ALA A 58 18.16 -1.57 -10.01
CA ALA A 58 19.53 -1.26 -10.47
C ALA A 58 19.74 0.24 -10.78
N SER A 59 18.68 1.04 -10.77
CA SER A 59 18.72 2.49 -11.02
C SER A 59 18.58 3.29 -9.73
N ASP A 60 18.63 4.61 -9.86
CA ASP A 60 18.37 5.55 -8.77
C ASP A 60 16.94 6.15 -8.81
N ALA A 61 16.07 5.63 -9.67
CA ALA A 61 14.70 6.14 -9.82
C ALA A 61 13.91 6.05 -8.51
N THR A 62 13.24 7.13 -8.16
CA THR A 62 12.45 7.26 -6.93
C THR A 62 10.95 7.41 -7.18
N ASN A 63 10.54 7.60 -8.43
CA ASN A 63 9.15 7.78 -8.83
C ASN A 63 8.89 7.16 -10.21
N THR A 64 7.64 7.15 -10.62
CA THR A 64 7.20 6.54 -11.88
C THR A 64 7.83 7.20 -13.11
N GLU A 65 7.88 8.53 -13.15
CA GLU A 65 8.45 9.27 -14.28
C GLU A 65 9.93 8.96 -14.48
N GLU A 66 10.72 9.01 -13.42
CA GLU A 66 12.13 8.65 -13.45
C GLU A 66 12.32 7.19 -13.88
N ALA A 67 11.50 6.27 -13.37
CA ALA A 67 11.57 4.86 -13.73
C ALA A 67 11.30 4.62 -15.22
N LEU A 68 10.28 5.25 -15.78
CA LEU A 68 9.94 5.11 -17.20
C LEU A 68 11.06 5.61 -18.14
N ASN A 69 11.87 6.55 -17.68
CA ASN A 69 12.99 7.12 -18.44
C ASN A 69 14.31 6.37 -18.25
N ILE A 70 14.36 5.32 -17.45
CA ILE A 70 15.56 4.48 -17.33
C ILE A 70 15.90 3.89 -18.68
N THR A 71 17.15 4.03 -19.11
CA THR A 71 17.63 3.48 -20.37
C THR A 71 18.41 2.19 -20.14
N VAL A 72 18.00 1.13 -20.84
CA VAL A 72 18.65 -0.17 -20.84
C VAL A 72 18.94 -0.54 -22.30
N GLU A 73 20.21 -0.70 -22.63
CA GLU A 73 20.65 -1.08 -23.98
C GLU A 73 20.04 -0.19 -25.10
N GLY A 74 19.94 1.10 -24.83
CA GLY A 74 19.42 2.09 -25.78
C GLY A 74 17.89 2.22 -25.82
N LYS A 75 17.16 1.48 -25.01
CA LYS A 75 15.70 1.57 -24.89
C LYS A 75 15.30 2.10 -23.53
N THR A 76 14.26 2.93 -23.47
CA THR A 76 13.65 3.34 -22.21
C THR A 76 12.81 2.21 -21.61
N LEU A 77 12.65 2.20 -20.29
CA LEU A 77 11.76 1.25 -19.62
C LEU A 77 10.33 1.37 -20.18
N GLU A 78 9.86 2.58 -20.48
CA GLU A 78 8.56 2.81 -21.11
C GLU A 78 8.43 2.02 -22.42
N ASN A 79 9.44 2.08 -23.29
CA ASN A 79 9.45 1.34 -24.56
C ASN A 79 9.54 -0.17 -24.35
N ILE A 80 10.30 -0.63 -23.37
CA ILE A 80 10.38 -2.06 -23.01
C ILE A 80 9.00 -2.57 -22.60
N ILE A 81 8.29 -1.83 -21.76
CA ILE A 81 6.93 -2.17 -21.33
C ILE A 81 5.96 -2.17 -22.53
N LEU A 82 6.05 -1.19 -23.42
CA LEU A 82 5.23 -1.12 -24.63
C LEU A 82 5.46 -2.32 -25.56
N GLU A 83 6.69 -2.71 -25.77
CA GLU A 83 7.02 -3.89 -26.59
C GLU A 83 6.45 -5.17 -25.99
N ASP A 84 6.64 -5.39 -24.70
CA ASP A 84 6.11 -6.57 -24.01
C ASP A 84 4.57 -6.55 -23.91
N SER A 85 3.97 -5.38 -23.77
CA SER A 85 2.52 -5.18 -23.83
C SER A 85 1.93 -5.64 -25.16
N ALA A 86 2.62 -5.36 -26.27
CA ALA A 86 2.21 -5.83 -27.59
C ALA A 86 2.23 -7.35 -27.72
N VAL A 87 3.24 -8.01 -27.13
CA VAL A 87 3.34 -9.48 -27.10
C VAL A 87 2.29 -10.11 -26.20
N ILE A 88 2.05 -9.52 -25.02
CA ILE A 88 1.04 -9.97 -24.06
C ILE A 88 -0.38 -9.80 -24.64
N GLY A 89 -0.61 -8.75 -25.43
CA GLY A 89 -1.90 -8.53 -26.08
C GLY A 89 -2.86 -7.62 -25.32
N GLU A 90 -2.47 -7.11 -24.16
CA GLU A 90 -3.21 -6.12 -23.38
C GLU A 90 -2.38 -4.87 -23.10
N LYS A 91 -3.04 -3.77 -22.73
CA LYS A 91 -2.35 -2.62 -22.18
C LYS A 91 -1.70 -3.01 -20.86
N VAL A 92 -0.39 -2.77 -20.77
CA VAL A 92 0.38 -2.91 -19.53
C VAL A 92 0.98 -1.54 -19.21
N SER A 93 0.84 -1.11 -17.97
CA SER A 93 1.35 0.19 -17.54
C SER A 93 2.01 0.11 -16.15
N LEU A 94 3.14 0.79 -16.01
CA LEU A 94 3.75 1.06 -14.72
C LEU A 94 2.99 2.20 -14.06
N ARG A 95 2.20 1.90 -13.04
CA ARG A 95 1.33 2.87 -12.40
C ARG A 95 2.03 3.72 -11.37
N ARG A 96 2.83 3.08 -10.52
CA ARG A 96 3.53 3.77 -9.43
C ARG A 96 4.80 3.04 -9.05
N VAL A 97 5.74 3.84 -8.58
CA VAL A 97 7.03 3.40 -8.07
C VAL A 97 7.32 4.16 -6.79
N GLN A 98 7.82 3.46 -5.79
CA GLN A 98 8.30 4.04 -4.55
C GLN A 98 9.61 3.36 -4.15
N ARG A 99 10.57 4.15 -3.72
CA ARG A 99 11.84 3.67 -3.17
C ARG A 99 11.92 4.04 -1.71
N ILE A 100 12.25 3.06 -0.88
CA ILE A 100 12.50 3.26 0.54
C ILE A 100 13.89 2.75 0.89
N THR A 101 14.53 3.42 1.84
CA THR A 101 15.88 3.09 2.30
C THR A 101 15.88 2.94 3.81
N LYS A 102 16.48 1.87 4.30
CA LYS A 102 16.68 1.63 5.73
C LYS A 102 18.10 1.93 6.16
N GLU A 103 18.28 2.14 7.44
CA GLU A 103 19.60 2.19 8.06
C GLU A 103 20.19 0.76 8.20
N ASN A 104 21.52 0.67 8.36
CA ASN A 104 22.19 -0.63 8.56
C ASN A 104 21.68 -1.40 9.77
N SER A 105 21.27 -0.68 10.83
CA SER A 105 20.74 -1.25 12.07
C SER A 105 19.28 -1.72 11.98
N GLN A 106 18.60 -1.37 10.90
CA GLN A 106 17.19 -1.68 10.69
C GLN A 106 17.02 -2.94 9.83
N ILE A 107 15.84 -3.51 9.86
CA ILE A 107 15.47 -4.66 9.05
C ILE A 107 14.22 -4.36 8.23
N PHE A 108 14.17 -4.87 7.00
CA PHE A 108 12.94 -4.91 6.21
C PHE A 108 12.08 -6.10 6.61
N GLY A 109 10.79 -5.86 6.84
CA GLY A 109 9.76 -6.88 6.82
C GLY A 109 9.00 -6.78 5.51
N ALA A 110 8.97 -7.84 4.73
CA ALA A 110 8.31 -7.85 3.43
C ALA A 110 7.34 -9.02 3.29
N TYR A 111 6.20 -8.75 2.66
CA TYR A 111 5.18 -9.76 2.45
C TYR A 111 4.39 -9.50 1.17
N LYS A 112 4.23 -10.54 0.36
CA LYS A 112 3.34 -10.56 -0.82
C LYS A 112 2.09 -11.37 -0.49
N HIS A 113 0.95 -10.72 -0.57
CA HIS A 113 -0.34 -11.36 -0.39
C HIS A 113 -0.97 -11.69 -1.74
N MET A 114 -1.47 -12.92 -1.90
CA MET A 114 -2.13 -13.39 -3.13
C MET A 114 -1.31 -13.13 -4.39
N GLY A 115 0.00 -13.48 -4.35
CA GLY A 115 0.90 -13.36 -5.49
C GLY A 115 1.29 -11.93 -5.88
N GLY A 116 0.96 -10.94 -5.06
CA GLY A 116 1.26 -9.54 -5.32
C GLY A 116 0.02 -8.64 -5.48
N ARG A 117 -1.16 -9.11 -5.13
CA ARG A 117 -2.34 -8.24 -5.05
C ARG A 117 -2.17 -7.17 -3.99
N ILE A 118 -1.53 -7.52 -2.89
CA ILE A 118 -1.07 -6.59 -1.86
C ILE A 118 0.40 -6.90 -1.59
N VAL A 119 1.21 -5.88 -1.55
CA VAL A 119 2.61 -5.96 -1.15
C VAL A 119 2.84 -4.99 -0.01
N VAL A 120 3.51 -5.47 1.02
CA VAL A 120 3.89 -4.67 2.20
C VAL A 120 5.37 -4.77 2.40
N VAL A 121 6.00 -3.63 2.64
CA VAL A 121 7.37 -3.54 3.15
C VAL A 121 7.38 -2.60 4.34
N ALA A 122 7.83 -3.08 5.48
CA ALA A 122 7.98 -2.32 6.71
C ALA A 122 9.47 -2.22 7.08
N ILE A 123 9.86 -1.12 7.68
CA ILE A 123 11.20 -0.92 8.25
C ILE A 123 11.05 -0.95 9.77
N LEU A 124 11.81 -1.84 10.42
CA LEU A 124 11.75 -2.04 11.86
C LEU A 124 13.13 -1.83 12.50
N ASP A 125 13.09 -1.25 13.69
CA ASP A 125 14.25 -1.17 14.59
C ASP A 125 14.23 -2.36 15.55
N ASN A 126 15.39 -2.90 15.88
CA ASN A 126 15.57 -3.91 16.92
C ASN A 126 14.68 -5.14 16.78
N ALA A 127 14.36 -5.54 15.55
CA ALA A 127 13.55 -6.72 15.27
C ALA A 127 14.38 -7.79 14.55
N ASP A 128 13.97 -9.04 14.71
CA ASP A 128 14.49 -10.13 13.90
C ASP A 128 13.63 -10.36 12.64
N GLU A 129 14.05 -11.26 11.77
CA GLU A 129 13.36 -11.55 10.50
C GLU A 129 11.94 -12.09 10.71
N VAL A 130 11.72 -12.87 11.77
CA VAL A 130 10.40 -13.45 12.08
C VAL A 130 9.43 -12.37 12.47
N VAL A 131 9.81 -11.49 13.40
CA VAL A 131 8.99 -10.35 13.83
C VAL A 131 8.71 -9.43 12.66
N ALA A 132 9.71 -9.08 11.87
CA ALA A 132 9.56 -8.20 10.72
C ALA A 132 8.57 -8.74 9.69
N LYS A 133 8.66 -10.03 9.37
CA LYS A 133 7.73 -10.69 8.45
C LYS A 133 6.31 -10.76 9.02
N ASP A 134 6.18 -11.07 10.30
CA ASP A 134 4.87 -11.13 10.97
C ASP A 134 4.17 -9.78 10.97
N ILE A 135 4.90 -8.69 11.18
CA ILE A 135 4.36 -7.33 11.11
C ILE A 135 3.93 -7.00 9.67
N ALA A 136 4.74 -7.33 8.67
CA ALA A 136 4.35 -7.11 7.26
C ALA A 136 3.09 -7.90 6.89
N MET A 137 2.96 -9.12 7.35
CA MET A 137 1.78 -9.96 7.15
C MET A 137 0.54 -9.40 7.84
N HIS A 138 0.69 -8.92 9.09
CA HIS A 138 -0.37 -8.23 9.81
C HIS A 138 -0.87 -6.99 9.05
N ILE A 139 0.04 -6.17 8.54
CA ILE A 139 -0.30 -4.97 7.76
C ILE A 139 -1.09 -5.35 6.50
N ALA A 140 -0.68 -6.39 5.80
CA ALA A 140 -1.42 -6.88 4.63
C ALA A 140 -2.85 -7.31 4.98
N ALA A 141 -3.03 -7.98 6.11
CA ALA A 141 -4.33 -8.48 6.56
C ALA A 141 -5.26 -7.39 7.08
N ASN A 142 -4.74 -6.45 7.86
CA ASN A 142 -5.54 -5.46 8.60
C ASN A 142 -5.49 -4.05 8.00
N GLN A 143 -4.61 -3.79 7.06
CA GLN A 143 -4.50 -2.55 6.28
C GLN A 143 -4.59 -1.27 7.13
N PRO A 144 -3.74 -1.10 8.16
CA PRO A 144 -3.72 0.12 8.95
C PRO A 144 -3.37 1.32 8.08
N THR A 145 -3.96 2.47 8.41
CA THR A 145 -3.69 3.72 7.68
C THR A 145 -2.43 4.41 8.19
N TYR A 146 -2.17 4.28 9.49
CA TYR A 146 -1.02 4.89 10.19
C TYR A 146 -0.29 3.87 11.03
N VAL A 147 0.98 4.13 11.32
CA VAL A 147 1.74 3.30 12.27
C VAL A 147 1.25 3.57 13.70
N SER A 148 1.12 4.83 14.09
CA SER A 148 0.64 5.22 15.41
C SER A 148 -0.27 6.44 15.35
N GLN A 149 -0.98 6.72 16.44
CA GLN A 149 -1.80 7.92 16.57
C GLN A 149 -0.98 9.21 16.46
N ALA A 150 0.28 9.18 16.84
CA ALA A 150 1.20 10.31 16.73
C ALA A 150 1.46 10.73 15.27
N ASP A 151 1.25 9.84 14.32
CA ASP A 151 1.43 10.13 12.88
C ASP A 151 0.24 10.85 12.26
N ILE A 152 -0.86 10.99 13.01
CA ILE A 152 -2.06 11.65 12.52
C ILE A 152 -1.97 13.15 12.83
N SER A 153 -2.18 13.99 11.81
CA SER A 153 -2.17 15.44 11.99
C SER A 153 -3.34 15.92 12.85
N ASP A 154 -3.15 17.04 13.55
CA ASP A 154 -4.21 17.67 14.35
C ASP A 154 -5.42 18.03 13.48
N GLU A 155 -5.19 18.48 12.25
CA GLU A 155 -6.25 18.77 11.28
C GLU A 155 -7.07 17.53 10.91
N LYS A 156 -6.41 16.40 10.69
CA LYS A 156 -7.07 15.13 10.40
C LYS A 156 -7.88 14.64 11.60
N LEU A 157 -7.33 14.73 12.81
CA LEU A 157 -8.04 14.38 14.05
C LEU A 157 -9.28 15.26 14.24
N ALA A 158 -9.17 16.57 14.02
CA ALA A 158 -10.29 17.50 14.13
C ALA A 158 -11.37 17.20 13.08
N SER A 159 -10.98 16.87 11.86
CA SER A 159 -11.90 16.47 10.79
C SER A 159 -12.67 15.19 11.13
N GLU A 160 -12.00 14.16 11.60
CA GLU A 160 -12.61 12.90 12.00
C GLU A 160 -13.55 13.08 13.21
N ARG A 161 -13.12 13.88 14.18
CA ARG A 161 -13.96 14.22 15.34
C ARG A 161 -15.25 14.91 14.91
N GLN A 162 -15.18 15.83 13.95
CA GLN A 162 -16.36 16.55 13.43
C GLN A 162 -17.33 15.60 12.70
N ILE A 163 -16.81 14.67 11.92
CA ILE A 163 -17.63 13.65 11.24
C ILE A 163 -18.36 12.80 12.28
N ILE A 164 -17.64 12.30 13.28
CA ILE A 164 -18.22 11.47 14.36
C ILE A 164 -19.26 12.25 15.14
N LEU A 165 -19.00 13.51 15.46
CA LEU A 165 -19.95 14.40 16.14
C LEU A 165 -21.24 14.57 15.34
N THR A 166 -21.13 14.87 14.05
CA THR A 166 -22.29 15.03 13.15
C THR A 166 -23.12 13.76 13.09
N GLU A 167 -22.51 12.61 12.95
CA GLU A 167 -23.18 11.32 12.93
C GLU A 167 -23.88 11.03 14.27
N ALA A 168 -23.18 11.26 15.39
CA ALA A 168 -23.71 11.02 16.72
C ALA A 168 -24.92 11.94 17.04
N LEU A 169 -24.86 13.21 16.65
CA LEU A 169 -25.98 14.15 16.82
C LEU A 169 -27.19 13.75 15.98
N ASN A 170 -26.95 13.31 14.72
CA ASN A 170 -28.03 12.84 13.84
C ASN A 170 -28.69 11.58 14.38
N GLU A 171 -27.94 10.62 14.90
CA GLU A 171 -28.47 9.43 15.57
C GLU A 171 -29.28 9.81 16.82
N ASN A 172 -28.76 10.74 17.63
CA ASN A 172 -29.41 11.21 18.85
C ASN A 172 -30.76 11.88 18.58
N ALA A 173 -30.84 12.67 17.50
CA ALA A 173 -32.10 13.34 17.10
C ALA A 173 -33.20 12.35 16.71
N LYS A 174 -32.83 11.14 16.28
CA LYS A 174 -33.76 10.06 15.90
C LYS A 174 -34.02 9.06 17.03
N ALA A 175 -33.32 9.18 18.14
CA ALA A 175 -33.46 8.25 19.26
C ALA A 175 -34.81 8.42 20.02
N ALA A 176 -35.32 7.32 20.53
CA ALA A 176 -36.56 7.35 21.35
C ALA A 176 -36.40 8.18 22.61
N LYS A 177 -35.19 8.21 23.18
CA LYS A 177 -34.83 9.02 24.35
C LYS A 177 -33.54 9.78 24.05
N PRO A 178 -33.62 10.95 23.39
CA PRO A 178 -32.43 11.74 23.07
C PRO A 178 -31.68 12.16 24.36
N LYS A 179 -30.35 12.09 24.26
CA LYS A 179 -29.45 12.57 25.32
C LYS A 179 -29.15 14.06 25.10
N PRO A 180 -28.76 14.81 26.14
CA PRO A 180 -28.27 16.17 25.99
C PRO A 180 -27.07 16.23 25.03
N GLU A 181 -27.01 17.25 24.18
CA GLU A 181 -25.94 17.39 23.19
C GLU A 181 -24.54 17.45 23.80
N ASN A 182 -24.40 18.09 24.97
CA ASN A 182 -23.14 18.12 25.70
C ASN A 182 -22.63 16.75 26.14
N ILE A 183 -23.52 15.81 26.41
CA ILE A 183 -23.16 14.42 26.72
C ILE A 183 -22.67 13.72 25.45
N ILE A 184 -23.32 13.94 24.32
CA ILE A 184 -22.89 13.43 23.04
C ILE A 184 -21.47 13.93 22.73
N GLU A 185 -21.27 15.24 22.81
CA GLU A 185 -19.99 15.87 22.43
C GLU A 185 -18.81 15.49 23.36
N ASN A 186 -19.06 15.47 24.67
CA ASN A 186 -17.99 15.32 25.67
C ASN A 186 -17.74 13.87 26.11
N ASN A 187 -18.73 12.97 25.98
CA ASN A 187 -18.61 11.60 26.46
C ASN A 187 -18.65 10.56 25.34
N ILE A 188 -19.59 10.70 24.39
CA ILE A 188 -19.78 9.70 23.33
C ILE A 188 -18.76 9.87 22.19
N VAL A 189 -18.57 11.10 21.73
CA VAL A 189 -17.64 11.39 20.61
C VAL A 189 -16.20 11.02 20.93
N PRO A 190 -15.62 11.37 22.10
CA PRO A 190 -14.26 10.95 22.43
C PRO A 190 -14.06 9.43 22.44
N GLY A 191 -15.03 8.68 22.94
CA GLY A 191 -14.99 7.23 22.96
C GLY A 191 -15.03 6.61 21.55
N ARG A 192 -15.91 7.12 20.69
CA ARG A 192 -16.02 6.68 19.29
C ARG A 192 -14.77 7.06 18.49
N LEU A 193 -14.22 8.25 18.71
CA LEU A 193 -12.98 8.67 18.07
C LEU A 193 -11.82 7.75 18.46
N GLN A 194 -11.68 7.46 19.75
CA GLN A 194 -10.62 6.57 20.22
C GLN A 194 -10.76 5.16 19.65
N LYS A 195 -11.98 4.64 19.58
CA LYS A 195 -12.23 3.34 18.92
C LYS A 195 -11.83 3.36 17.45
N TYR A 196 -12.20 4.40 16.72
CA TYR A 196 -11.83 4.57 15.32
C TYR A 196 -10.30 4.63 15.13
N LEU A 197 -9.60 5.41 15.96
CA LEU A 197 -8.14 5.54 15.90
C LEU A 197 -7.43 4.21 16.16
N LYS A 198 -7.93 3.39 17.07
CA LYS A 198 -7.40 2.05 17.33
C LYS A 198 -7.58 1.10 16.16
N GLU A 199 -8.62 1.28 15.36
CA GLU A 199 -8.87 0.46 14.17
C GLU A 199 -7.91 0.80 13.02
N ILE A 200 -7.47 2.05 12.89
CA ILE A 200 -6.65 2.53 11.77
C ILE A 200 -5.16 2.63 12.08
N CYS A 201 -4.75 2.51 13.34
CA CYS A 201 -3.34 2.61 13.75
C CYS A 201 -2.76 1.22 14.01
N LEU A 202 -1.67 0.90 13.31
CA LEU A 202 -0.99 -0.39 13.38
C LEU A 202 -0.74 -0.85 14.82
N LEU A 203 -0.14 0.03 15.64
CA LEU A 203 0.30 -0.34 16.99
C LEU A 203 -0.86 -0.67 17.93
N ASP A 204 -2.05 -0.15 17.68
CA ASP A 204 -3.24 -0.36 18.50
C ASP A 204 -4.12 -1.53 18.02
N GLN A 205 -3.85 -2.07 16.86
CA GLN A 205 -4.63 -3.18 16.31
C GLN A 205 -4.35 -4.48 17.06
N PRO A 206 -5.36 -5.34 17.28
CA PRO A 206 -5.14 -6.70 17.75
C PRO A 206 -4.24 -7.45 16.77
N PHE A 207 -3.18 -8.09 17.29
CA PHE A 207 -2.20 -8.77 16.44
C PHE A 207 -2.84 -9.97 15.73
N VAL A 208 -2.60 -10.10 14.44
CA VAL A 208 -3.25 -11.10 13.59
C VAL A 208 -3.01 -12.54 14.03
N LYS A 209 -1.85 -12.86 14.58
CA LYS A 209 -1.51 -14.20 15.10
C LYS A 209 -1.94 -14.44 16.53
N ASN A 210 -2.16 -13.37 17.31
CA ASN A 210 -2.63 -13.44 18.69
C ASN A 210 -3.48 -12.21 19.02
N PRO A 211 -4.82 -12.27 18.78
CA PRO A 211 -5.71 -11.14 19.00
C PRO A 211 -5.86 -10.69 20.48
N ASP A 212 -5.34 -11.46 21.42
CA ASP A 212 -5.37 -11.11 22.83
C ASP A 212 -4.35 -10.03 23.21
N GLU A 213 -3.44 -9.71 22.29
CA GLU A 213 -2.47 -8.63 22.45
C GLU A 213 -2.51 -7.69 21.24
N THR A 214 -2.09 -6.45 21.43
CA THR A 214 -1.93 -5.50 20.34
C THR A 214 -0.58 -5.69 19.65
N VAL A 215 -0.46 -5.15 18.43
CA VAL A 215 0.83 -5.13 17.72
C VAL A 215 1.92 -4.47 18.57
N SER A 216 1.56 -3.42 19.32
CA SER A 216 2.50 -2.72 20.22
C SER A 216 3.05 -3.62 21.33
N VAL A 217 2.31 -4.61 21.78
CA VAL A 217 2.74 -5.56 22.81
C VAL A 217 3.60 -6.67 22.22
N TYR A 218 3.27 -7.11 21.02
CA TYR A 218 4.04 -8.12 20.28
C TYR A 218 5.44 -7.62 19.93
#